data_163b4754284f4c91859e33599a25eb96
#
_entry.id   163b4754284f4c91859e33599a25eb96
#
_cell.length_a   1.000
_cell.length_b   1.000
_cell.length_c   1.000
_cell.angle_alpha   90.00
_cell.angle_beta   90.00
_cell.angle_gamma   90.00
#
_symmetry.space_group_name_H-M   'P 1'
#
loop_
_entity.id
_entity.type
_entity.pdbx_description
1 polymer ?
#
loop_
_entity_poly.entity_id
_entity_poly.type
_entity_poly.pdbx_seq_one_letter_code
_entity_poly.pdbx_strand_id
1 'polypeptide(L)'
;MSPQGDVQPVSGSPQPQGTVVFFHPDLGIGGAERLVVDAAVGLQEQGHHVVIFTNHCDPGHCFDECRDGTLDVRVHGAWPIPMSIFNRLTILCAILRHLQLLVQITLSGELQALKPRAFIVDQLSAGLPVMRFLFPDTPILFYCHFPDLLLAQGRQSALKRLYRVPFDWIEEWSMGFAQAVAVNSEFTRGVVARTWPGLKEKVDTKVVYPCVDTTSKQDDSSAGGADDVFASGDYKTILSINRFERKKDIGLALKAFAAIPEAQRKGVRLVLAGGYDHRVAENVEYHAELQQLASSHSLNHHTVTSFDASSLSSIPSDASVLFLLSIPNSVKTSLLRAARLLVYTPSNEHFGIVPLEAMLARVPVLAANTGGPVETIRDSKTGWLRDPEDVNAWSNVMRDVLGMPDDNLRQMGADGEERVRSLFGRKNMALRLEASLDEILAKRLARPPLFFPIGIVVSLVLAALAVYMQLQ
;
A
#
# COMPACT_ATOMS: atom_id res chain seq x y z
N MET A 1 -4.98 65.68 -6.60
CA MET A 1 -3.99 65.07 -5.70
C MET A 1 -4.69 63.94 -4.95
N SER A 2 -4.56 62.73 -5.46
CA SER A 2 -5.05 61.51 -4.81
C SER A 2 -3.84 60.75 -4.30
N PRO A 3 -3.83 60.21 -3.08
CA PRO A 3 -2.72 59.40 -2.59
C PRO A 3 -2.82 58.00 -3.18
N GLN A 4 -1.78 57.60 -3.88
CA GLN A 4 -1.50 56.20 -4.24
C GLN A 4 -1.20 55.42 -2.95
N GLY A 5 -2.03 54.44 -2.62
CA GLY A 5 -1.75 53.46 -1.60
C GLY A 5 -0.86 52.37 -2.18
N ASP A 6 0.37 52.27 -1.69
CA ASP A 6 1.29 51.17 -1.97
C ASP A 6 0.73 49.86 -1.42
N VAL A 7 0.31 48.97 -2.33
CA VAL A 7 0.03 47.59 -2.01
C VAL A 7 1.38 46.87 -1.91
N GLN A 8 1.85 46.61 -0.69
CA GLN A 8 2.99 45.74 -0.46
C GLN A 8 2.62 44.28 -0.84
N PRO A 9 3.48 43.58 -1.59
CA PRO A 9 3.27 42.15 -1.86
C PRO A 9 3.50 41.36 -0.57
N VAL A 10 2.48 40.60 -0.16
CA VAL A 10 2.57 39.61 0.91
C VAL A 10 3.38 38.42 0.35
N SER A 11 4.70 38.53 0.40
CA SER A 11 5.62 37.42 0.15
C SER A 11 5.93 36.71 1.47
N GLY A 12 5.03 35.88 1.94
CA GLY A 12 5.26 34.92 2.99
C GLY A 12 5.44 33.52 2.36
N SER A 13 6.64 33.20 1.85
CA SER A 13 7.02 31.81 1.72
C SER A 13 6.98 31.18 3.11
N PRO A 14 6.33 30.03 3.32
CA PRO A 14 6.31 29.37 4.62
C PRO A 14 7.74 29.13 5.07
N GLN A 15 8.08 29.53 6.30
CA GLN A 15 9.39 29.27 6.91
C GLN A 15 9.59 27.74 6.88
N PRO A 16 10.78 27.24 6.49
CA PRO A 16 11.04 25.80 6.45
C PRO A 16 10.81 25.20 7.84
N GLN A 17 9.87 24.28 7.95
CA GLN A 17 9.45 23.66 9.22
C GLN A 17 10.48 22.67 9.79
N GLY A 18 11.62 22.45 9.10
CA GLY A 18 12.70 21.56 9.47
C GLY A 18 12.83 20.36 8.54
N THR A 19 13.92 19.60 8.72
CA THR A 19 14.21 18.43 7.88
C THR A 19 13.61 17.15 8.47
N VAL A 20 12.79 16.45 7.69
CA VAL A 20 12.29 15.12 8.01
C VAL A 20 13.04 14.10 7.15
N VAL A 21 13.63 13.10 7.79
CA VAL A 21 14.42 12.09 7.10
C VAL A 21 13.68 10.76 7.13
N PHE A 22 13.43 10.21 5.94
CA PHE A 22 12.85 8.88 5.76
C PHE A 22 13.94 7.83 5.60
N PHE A 23 13.65 6.62 6.09
CA PHE A 23 14.44 5.41 5.85
C PHE A 23 13.52 4.34 5.28
N HIS A 24 13.83 3.89 4.06
CA HIS A 24 13.09 2.84 3.37
C HIS A 24 14.07 1.86 2.71
N PRO A 25 13.87 0.53 2.79
CA PRO A 25 14.89 -0.43 2.32
C PRO A 25 15.15 -0.36 0.82
N ASP A 26 14.11 -0.43 0.00
CA ASP A 26 14.20 -0.49 -1.46
C ASP A 26 13.06 0.32 -2.09
N LEU A 27 13.38 1.40 -2.83
CA LEU A 27 12.40 2.25 -3.53
C LEU A 27 12.13 1.72 -4.94
N GLY A 28 11.33 0.65 -5.04
CA GLY A 28 10.82 0.12 -6.30
C GLY A 28 9.39 0.59 -6.59
N ILE A 29 8.60 -0.25 -7.28
CA ILE A 29 7.18 -0.02 -7.58
C ILE A 29 6.33 -1.00 -6.75
N GLY A 30 5.71 -0.51 -5.68
CA GLY A 30 4.86 -1.27 -4.79
C GLY A 30 4.00 -0.38 -3.90
N GLY A 31 3.14 -0.99 -3.09
CA GLY A 31 2.20 -0.25 -2.24
C GLY A 31 2.88 0.45 -1.06
N ALA A 32 3.92 -0.15 -0.48
CA ALA A 32 4.69 0.45 0.60
C ALA A 32 5.53 1.61 0.09
N GLU A 33 6.19 1.44 -1.05
CA GLU A 33 7.00 2.44 -1.73
C GLU A 33 6.13 3.64 -2.12
N ARG A 34 4.93 3.41 -2.70
CA ARG A 34 3.98 4.47 -3.03
C ARG A 34 3.58 5.26 -1.79
N LEU A 35 3.33 4.58 -0.66
CA LEU A 35 2.99 5.23 0.60
C LEU A 35 4.11 6.15 1.08
N VAL A 36 5.38 5.70 1.04
CA VAL A 36 6.54 6.51 1.45
C VAL A 36 6.71 7.72 0.54
N VAL A 37 6.58 7.54 -0.78
CA VAL A 37 6.64 8.63 -1.76
C VAL A 37 5.53 9.65 -1.51
N ASP A 38 4.28 9.21 -1.34
CA ASP A 38 3.15 10.12 -1.06
C ASP A 38 3.30 10.84 0.28
N ALA A 39 3.81 10.15 1.31
CA ALA A 39 4.09 10.76 2.61
C ALA A 39 5.18 11.83 2.51
N ALA A 40 6.26 11.53 1.77
CA ALA A 40 7.38 12.44 1.56
C ALA A 40 6.94 13.71 0.79
N VAL A 41 6.27 13.53 -0.35
CA VAL A 41 5.73 14.64 -1.15
C VAL A 41 4.72 15.45 -0.32
N GLY A 42 3.82 14.77 0.40
CA GLY A 42 2.83 15.45 1.23
C GLY A 42 3.45 16.30 2.34
N LEU A 43 4.54 15.85 2.98
CA LEU A 43 5.27 16.65 3.96
C LEU A 43 6.05 17.80 3.31
N GLN A 44 6.58 17.64 2.09
CA GLN A 44 7.16 18.75 1.33
C GLN A 44 6.10 19.83 1.02
N GLU A 45 4.89 19.42 0.64
CA GLU A 45 3.76 20.33 0.41
C GLU A 45 3.36 21.11 1.68
N GLN A 46 3.66 20.56 2.89
CA GLN A 46 3.50 21.26 4.17
C GLN A 46 4.70 22.15 4.53
N GLY A 47 5.75 22.23 3.71
CA GLY A 47 6.92 23.08 3.92
C GLY A 47 8.11 22.41 4.63
N HIS A 48 8.10 21.10 4.79
CA HIS A 48 9.27 20.37 5.29
C HIS A 48 10.32 20.16 4.19
N HIS A 49 11.59 20.18 4.57
CA HIS A 49 12.65 19.61 3.74
C HIS A 49 12.66 18.11 3.98
N VAL A 50 12.47 17.31 2.93
CA VAL A 50 12.39 15.84 3.03
C VAL A 50 13.56 15.18 2.32
N VAL A 51 14.23 14.25 2.99
CA VAL A 51 15.31 13.42 2.44
C VAL A 51 14.95 11.96 2.67
N ILE A 52 15.11 11.11 1.65
CA ILE A 52 14.89 9.67 1.76
C ILE A 52 16.22 8.94 1.62
N PHE A 53 16.63 8.22 2.66
CA PHE A 53 17.72 7.26 2.58
C PHE A 53 17.20 5.87 2.26
N THR A 54 17.79 5.22 1.26
CA THR A 54 17.44 3.87 0.82
C THR A 54 18.67 3.04 0.49
N ASN A 55 18.53 1.71 0.55
CA ASN A 55 19.58 0.81 0.10
C ASN A 55 19.58 0.58 -1.41
N HIS A 56 18.46 0.83 -2.08
CA HIS A 56 18.32 0.63 -3.52
C HIS A 56 17.21 1.51 -4.09
N CYS A 57 17.49 2.13 -5.24
CA CYS A 57 16.52 2.82 -6.08
C CYS A 57 17.01 2.71 -7.54
N ASP A 58 16.31 1.93 -8.35
CA ASP A 58 16.58 1.80 -9.77
C ASP A 58 15.79 2.87 -10.53
N PRO A 59 16.44 3.86 -11.19
CA PRO A 59 15.72 4.88 -11.95
C PRO A 59 14.82 4.32 -13.06
N GLY A 60 15.11 3.10 -13.56
CA GLY A 60 14.28 2.41 -14.54
C GLY A 60 13.06 1.71 -13.93
N HIS A 61 13.02 1.55 -12.59
CA HIS A 61 11.98 0.81 -11.88
C HIS A 61 11.62 1.45 -10.53
N CYS A 62 11.35 2.75 -10.53
CA CYS A 62 10.86 3.50 -9.36
C CYS A 62 9.75 4.47 -9.78
N PHE A 63 9.09 5.10 -8.82
CA PHE A 63 8.14 6.17 -9.08
C PHE A 63 8.84 7.42 -9.62
N ASP A 64 8.12 8.22 -10.41
CA ASP A 64 8.67 9.39 -11.09
C ASP A 64 9.28 10.38 -10.10
N GLU A 65 8.62 10.61 -8.98
CA GLU A 65 9.05 11.53 -7.92
C GLU A 65 10.41 11.17 -7.31
N CYS A 66 10.84 9.90 -7.44
CA CYS A 66 12.15 9.44 -6.97
C CYS A 66 13.28 9.69 -7.96
N ARG A 67 12.97 10.00 -9.24
CA ARG A 67 13.97 10.14 -10.32
C ARG A 67 13.97 11.50 -11.04
N ASP A 68 12.89 12.27 -10.93
CA ASP A 68 12.71 13.55 -11.62
C ASP A 68 13.22 14.76 -10.82
N GLY A 69 13.73 14.53 -9.61
CA GLY A 69 14.22 15.57 -8.70
C GLY A 69 13.15 16.13 -7.76
N THR A 70 11.93 15.61 -7.76
CA THR A 70 10.87 15.99 -6.80
C THR A 70 11.29 15.65 -5.37
N LEU A 71 11.87 14.47 -5.15
CA LEU A 71 12.36 14.00 -3.85
C LEU A 71 13.89 13.91 -3.82
N ASP A 72 14.51 14.30 -2.70
CA ASP A 72 15.94 14.06 -2.43
C ASP A 72 16.12 12.61 -1.96
N VAL A 73 16.41 11.72 -2.93
CA VAL A 73 16.63 10.29 -2.69
C VAL A 73 18.13 9.99 -2.67
N ARG A 74 18.62 9.41 -1.58
CA ARG A 74 20.04 9.10 -1.38
C ARG A 74 20.24 7.60 -1.16
N VAL A 75 21.01 6.96 -2.03
CA VAL A 75 21.23 5.51 -2.02
C VAL A 75 22.54 5.19 -1.31
N HIS A 76 22.49 4.40 -0.23
CA HIS A 76 23.64 3.96 0.56
C HIS A 76 23.49 2.51 1.04
N GLY A 77 24.58 1.89 1.47
CA GLY A 77 24.55 0.57 2.13
C GLY A 77 24.26 -0.62 1.20
N ALA A 78 24.41 -0.45 -0.13
CA ALA A 78 24.15 -1.52 -1.09
C ALA A 78 25.31 -2.53 -1.20
N TRP A 79 26.56 -2.11 -0.97
CA TRP A 79 27.75 -2.94 -1.07
C TRP A 79 28.52 -2.93 0.27
N PRO A 80 29.10 -4.04 0.75
CA PRO A 80 29.26 -5.35 0.11
C PRO A 80 28.13 -6.37 0.40
N ILE A 81 27.04 -6.01 1.08
CA ILE A 81 26.02 -6.95 1.52
C ILE A 81 25.01 -7.21 0.38
N PRO A 82 24.84 -8.47 -0.07
CA PRO A 82 23.92 -8.81 -1.14
C PRO A 82 22.46 -8.74 -0.65
N MET A 83 21.49 -8.73 -1.59
CA MET A 83 20.05 -8.75 -1.27
C MET A 83 19.62 -10.08 -0.64
N SER A 84 20.29 -11.19 -1.00
CA SER A 84 20.06 -12.53 -0.43
C SER A 84 21.32 -13.37 -0.55
N ILE A 85 21.44 -14.40 0.31
CA ILE A 85 22.49 -15.43 0.25
C ILE A 85 21.82 -16.73 -0.18
N PHE A 86 22.23 -17.30 -1.35
CA PHE A 86 21.64 -18.51 -1.94
C PHE A 86 20.11 -18.47 -2.09
N ASN A 87 19.55 -17.30 -2.45
CA ASN A 87 18.10 -17.04 -2.48
C ASN A 87 17.40 -17.30 -1.13
N ARG A 88 18.16 -17.22 -0.04
CA ARG A 88 17.70 -17.36 1.37
C ARG A 88 18.23 -16.20 2.19
N LEU A 89 17.92 -16.17 3.45
CA LEU A 89 18.41 -15.16 4.42
C LEU A 89 18.12 -13.70 4.03
N THR A 90 17.08 -13.45 3.23
CA THR A 90 16.71 -12.12 2.72
C THR A 90 16.52 -11.10 3.85
N ILE A 91 15.83 -11.49 4.94
CA ILE A 91 15.59 -10.59 6.09
C ILE A 91 16.89 -10.24 6.81
N LEU A 92 17.81 -11.20 6.98
CA LEU A 92 19.11 -10.92 7.57
C LEU A 92 19.91 -9.94 6.71
N CYS A 93 19.95 -10.17 5.39
CA CYS A 93 20.62 -9.27 4.46
C CYS A 93 20.00 -7.87 4.47
N ALA A 94 18.68 -7.76 4.51
CA ALA A 94 17.99 -6.47 4.60
C ALA A 94 18.35 -5.71 5.88
N ILE A 95 18.35 -6.38 7.03
CA ILE A 95 18.78 -5.80 8.32
C ILE A 95 20.24 -5.32 8.23
N LEU A 96 21.16 -6.15 7.74
CA LEU A 96 22.56 -5.80 7.63
C LEU A 96 22.81 -4.64 6.69
N ARG A 97 22.12 -4.59 5.54
CA ARG A 97 22.18 -3.47 4.60
C ARG A 97 21.68 -2.17 5.23
N HIS A 98 20.57 -2.23 5.95
CA HIS A 98 20.04 -1.07 6.66
C HIS A 98 21.00 -0.54 7.73
N LEU A 99 21.59 -1.42 8.52
CA LEU A 99 22.60 -1.05 9.52
C LEU A 99 23.86 -0.48 8.88
N GLN A 100 24.32 -1.06 7.77
CA GLN A 100 25.44 -0.52 7.00
C GLN A 100 25.14 0.89 6.48
N LEU A 101 23.93 1.13 5.94
CA LEU A 101 23.48 2.45 5.52
C LEU A 101 23.60 3.44 6.68
N LEU A 102 23.08 3.11 7.87
CA LEU A 102 23.15 3.97 9.06
C LEU A 102 24.60 4.30 9.45
N VAL A 103 25.48 3.30 9.45
CA VAL A 103 26.91 3.49 9.75
C VAL A 103 27.56 4.41 8.71
N GLN A 104 27.32 4.18 7.43
CA GLN A 104 27.91 4.92 6.34
C GLN A 104 27.54 6.40 6.36
N ILE A 105 26.23 6.72 6.49
CA ILE A 105 25.74 8.11 6.51
C ILE A 105 26.11 8.84 7.80
N THR A 106 26.31 8.10 8.90
CA THR A 106 26.76 8.68 10.18
C THR A 106 28.24 8.99 10.16
N LEU A 107 29.09 8.06 9.69
CA LEU A 107 30.54 8.26 9.60
C LEU A 107 30.93 9.34 8.56
N SER A 108 30.18 9.47 7.47
CA SER A 108 30.37 10.55 6.50
C SER A 108 29.96 11.94 7.03
N GLY A 109 29.23 12.00 8.13
CA GLY A 109 28.65 13.23 8.67
C GLY A 109 27.41 13.73 7.91
N GLU A 110 26.96 12.99 6.91
CA GLU A 110 25.86 13.39 6.03
C GLU A 110 24.55 13.54 6.80
N LEU A 111 24.23 12.58 7.65
CA LEU A 111 23.01 12.61 8.46
C LEU A 111 23.01 13.77 9.49
N GLN A 112 24.17 14.04 10.10
CA GLN A 112 24.32 15.16 11.05
C GLN A 112 24.20 16.53 10.35
N ALA A 113 24.71 16.64 9.13
CA ALA A 113 24.62 17.89 8.35
C ALA A 113 23.18 18.29 8.02
N LEU A 114 22.26 17.32 7.90
CA LEU A 114 20.84 17.57 7.65
C LEU A 114 20.11 18.15 8.85
N LYS A 115 20.65 18.03 10.09
CA LYS A 115 20.02 18.47 11.33
C LYS A 115 18.56 18.01 11.43
N PRO A 116 18.31 16.68 11.37
CA PRO A 116 16.96 16.16 11.26
C PRO A 116 16.08 16.55 12.45
N ARG A 117 14.88 17.09 12.17
CA ARG A 117 13.83 17.34 13.15
C ARG A 117 13.22 16.03 13.66
N ALA A 118 13.04 15.07 12.75
CA ALA A 118 12.48 13.76 13.06
C ALA A 118 12.92 12.72 12.01
N PHE A 119 12.87 11.46 12.42
CA PHE A 119 13.03 10.30 11.54
C PHE A 119 11.69 9.61 11.32
N ILE A 120 11.41 9.23 10.09
CA ILE A 120 10.34 8.30 9.73
C ILE A 120 11.00 7.05 9.16
N VAL A 121 10.86 5.93 9.87
CA VAL A 121 11.47 4.65 9.48
C VAL A 121 10.36 3.70 9.06
N ASP A 122 10.52 3.09 7.91
CA ASP A 122 9.51 2.22 7.32
C ASP A 122 10.02 0.79 7.13
N GLN A 123 9.15 -0.20 7.30
CA GLN A 123 9.34 -1.65 7.14
C GLN A 123 10.36 -2.29 8.12
N LEU A 124 11.57 -1.76 8.29
CA LEU A 124 12.63 -2.38 9.06
C LEU A 124 12.89 -1.66 10.38
N SER A 125 12.44 -2.25 11.49
CA SER A 125 12.64 -1.69 12.84
C SER A 125 14.03 -1.96 13.44
N ALA A 126 14.79 -2.93 12.91
CA ALA A 126 16.05 -3.38 13.50
C ALA A 126 17.14 -2.27 13.64
N GLY A 127 17.05 -1.20 12.86
CA GLY A 127 17.94 -0.03 12.96
C GLY A 127 17.58 0.98 14.04
N LEU A 128 16.34 0.94 14.60
CA LEU A 128 15.83 1.94 15.53
C LEU A 128 16.68 2.08 16.82
N PRO A 129 17.16 0.97 17.44
CA PRO A 129 18.04 1.08 18.61
C PRO A 129 19.35 1.84 18.32
N VAL A 130 19.94 1.63 17.14
CA VAL A 130 21.17 2.31 16.70
C VAL A 130 20.88 3.80 16.47
N MET A 131 19.81 4.11 15.76
CA MET A 131 19.39 5.51 15.51
C MET A 131 19.11 6.24 16.83
N ARG A 132 18.41 5.59 17.75
CA ARG A 132 18.11 6.14 19.08
C ARG A 132 19.34 6.43 19.92
N PHE A 133 20.39 5.63 19.75
CA PHE A 133 21.66 5.83 20.42
C PHE A 133 22.48 6.97 19.79
N LEU A 134 22.57 7.00 18.45
CA LEU A 134 23.37 7.98 17.71
C LEU A 134 22.71 9.37 17.72
N PHE A 135 21.38 9.43 17.73
CA PHE A 135 20.57 10.66 17.68
C PHE A 135 19.53 10.67 18.82
N PRO A 136 19.99 10.77 20.08
CA PRO A 136 19.09 10.66 21.25
C PRO A 136 18.04 11.75 21.35
N ASP A 137 18.29 12.90 20.73
CA ASP A 137 17.40 14.07 20.78
C ASP A 137 16.47 14.18 19.54
N THR A 138 16.62 13.29 18.54
CA THR A 138 15.79 13.24 17.35
C THR A 138 14.73 12.14 17.50
N PRO A 139 13.43 12.47 17.50
CA PRO A 139 12.37 11.49 17.63
C PRO A 139 12.23 10.62 16.37
N ILE A 140 11.78 9.39 16.60
CA ILE A 140 11.58 8.37 15.57
C ILE A 140 10.11 7.98 15.54
N LEU A 141 9.47 8.13 14.37
CA LEU A 141 8.19 7.53 14.03
C LEU A 141 8.45 6.28 13.18
N PHE A 142 8.03 5.11 13.65
CA PHE A 142 8.13 3.89 12.88
C PHE A 142 6.80 3.61 12.16
N TYR A 143 6.83 3.40 10.84
CA TYR A 143 5.63 3.03 10.08
C TYR A 143 5.57 1.51 9.87
N CYS A 144 4.62 0.86 10.52
CA CYS A 144 4.37 -0.58 10.44
C CYS A 144 3.21 -0.85 9.48
N HIS A 145 3.50 -1.31 8.27
CA HIS A 145 2.47 -1.69 7.30
C HIS A 145 1.65 -2.88 7.77
N PHE A 146 2.34 -3.89 8.30
CA PHE A 146 1.77 -5.08 8.91
C PHE A 146 2.89 -5.86 9.61
N PRO A 147 2.62 -6.60 10.71
CA PRO A 147 3.64 -7.42 11.36
C PRO A 147 4.29 -8.42 10.41
N ASP A 148 5.60 -8.35 10.20
CA ASP A 148 6.35 -9.27 9.32
C ASP A 148 6.25 -10.71 9.83
N LEU A 149 6.14 -10.87 11.15
CA LEU A 149 5.79 -12.12 11.82
C LEU A 149 4.60 -12.83 11.17
N LEU A 150 3.57 -12.13 10.76
CA LEU A 150 2.34 -12.69 10.17
C LEU A 150 2.42 -12.84 8.64
N LEU A 151 3.30 -12.07 7.97
CA LEU A 151 3.51 -12.14 6.52
C LEU A 151 4.39 -13.30 6.10
N ALA A 152 5.23 -13.83 6.99
CA ALA A 152 6.20 -14.87 6.69
C ALA A 152 5.55 -16.19 6.27
N GLN A 153 5.66 -16.54 4.99
CA GLN A 153 5.16 -17.80 4.45
C GLN A 153 6.00 -19.02 4.88
N GLY A 154 5.37 -20.20 4.91
CA GLY A 154 6.07 -21.50 5.13
C GLY A 154 6.47 -21.75 6.59
N ARG A 155 5.83 -21.11 7.57
CA ARG A 155 6.02 -21.36 9.02
C ARG A 155 5.59 -22.78 9.46
N GLN A 156 5.01 -23.58 8.58
CA GLN A 156 4.69 -24.99 8.84
C GLN A 156 5.95 -25.85 9.05
N SER A 157 7.09 -25.47 8.44
CA SER A 157 8.38 -26.10 8.69
C SER A 157 8.95 -25.72 10.06
N ALA A 158 9.26 -26.69 10.91
CA ALA A 158 9.85 -26.49 12.23
C ALA A 158 11.19 -25.72 12.16
N LEU A 159 12.03 -26.02 11.14
CA LEU A 159 13.31 -25.36 10.92
C LEU A 159 13.13 -23.86 10.60
N LYS A 160 12.17 -23.52 9.73
CA LYS A 160 11.89 -22.12 9.37
C LYS A 160 11.29 -21.36 10.55
N ARG A 161 10.46 -22.01 11.35
CA ARG A 161 9.90 -21.43 12.57
C ARG A 161 11.01 -21.10 13.58
N LEU A 162 11.94 -22.03 13.81
CA LEU A 162 13.08 -21.81 14.71
C LEU A 162 14.00 -20.69 14.21
N TYR A 163 14.28 -20.64 12.91
CA TYR A 163 15.04 -19.57 12.27
C TYR A 163 14.39 -18.20 12.48
N ARG A 164 13.06 -18.10 12.45
CA ARG A 164 12.33 -16.84 12.56
C ARG A 164 12.24 -16.29 13.98
N VAL A 165 12.30 -17.13 15.01
CA VAL A 165 12.15 -16.69 16.43
C VAL A 165 13.03 -15.49 16.81
N PRO A 166 14.34 -15.44 16.51
CA PRO A 166 15.15 -14.28 16.84
C PRO A 166 14.76 -13.02 16.07
N PHE A 167 14.30 -13.14 14.82
CA PHE A 167 13.87 -11.98 14.01
C PHE A 167 12.53 -11.43 14.49
N ASP A 168 11.59 -12.29 14.83
CA ASP A 168 10.30 -11.92 15.39
C ASP A 168 10.47 -11.20 16.75
N TRP A 169 11.41 -11.68 17.58
CA TRP A 169 11.75 -11.01 18.83
C TRP A 169 12.46 -9.66 18.63
N ILE A 170 13.39 -9.58 17.64
CA ILE A 170 14.07 -8.33 17.29
C ILE A 170 13.06 -7.30 16.78
N GLU A 171 12.09 -7.72 15.99
CA GLU A 171 11.05 -6.84 15.44
C GLU A 171 10.27 -6.16 16.59
N GLU A 172 9.69 -6.93 17.53
CA GLU A 172 8.97 -6.38 18.67
C GLU A 172 9.86 -5.47 19.52
N TRP A 173 11.03 -5.99 19.89
CA TRP A 173 11.96 -5.29 20.78
C TRP A 173 12.47 -3.98 20.17
N SER A 174 12.86 -3.98 18.90
CA SER A 174 13.40 -2.79 18.24
C SER A 174 12.35 -1.72 18.01
N MET A 175 11.09 -2.07 17.73
CA MET A 175 9.99 -1.11 17.65
C MET A 175 9.78 -0.33 18.97
N GLY A 176 10.11 -0.92 20.11
CA GLY A 176 10.07 -0.25 21.41
C GLY A 176 11.00 0.96 21.55
N PHE A 177 11.90 1.21 20.59
CA PHE A 177 12.76 2.40 20.52
C PHE A 177 12.18 3.56 19.74
N ALA A 178 11.10 3.33 18.99
CA ALA A 178 10.32 4.43 18.38
C ALA A 178 9.57 5.22 19.46
N GLN A 179 9.32 6.49 19.22
CA GLN A 179 8.47 7.32 20.07
C GLN A 179 6.98 7.15 19.78
N ALA A 180 6.67 6.75 18.53
CA ALA A 180 5.35 6.28 18.13
C ALA A 180 5.49 5.26 16.99
N VAL A 181 4.48 4.38 16.86
CA VAL A 181 4.32 3.47 15.74
C VAL A 181 3.11 3.92 14.94
N ALA A 182 3.30 4.27 13.67
CA ALA A 182 2.21 4.53 12.75
C ALA A 182 1.78 3.22 12.06
N VAL A 183 0.49 3.05 11.82
CA VAL A 183 -0.09 1.90 11.10
C VAL A 183 -1.10 2.40 10.06
N ASN A 184 -1.34 1.59 9.05
CA ASN A 184 -2.15 1.95 7.89
C ASN A 184 -3.67 1.89 8.13
N SER A 185 -4.13 1.32 9.25
CA SER A 185 -5.57 1.17 9.55
C SER A 185 -5.82 0.84 11.02
N GLU A 186 -7.04 1.04 11.48
CA GLU A 186 -7.51 0.55 12.80
C GLU A 186 -7.44 -0.98 12.88
N PHE A 187 -7.74 -1.65 11.76
CA PHE A 187 -7.58 -3.10 11.66
C PHE A 187 -6.13 -3.50 11.97
N THR A 188 -5.14 -2.88 11.31
CA THR A 188 -3.72 -3.16 11.56
C THR A 188 -3.31 -2.77 12.96
N ARG A 189 -3.84 -1.67 13.53
CA ARG A 189 -3.62 -1.30 14.94
C ARG A 189 -4.06 -2.43 15.89
N GLY A 190 -5.24 -2.99 15.62
CA GLY A 190 -5.75 -4.14 16.37
C GLY A 190 -4.87 -5.39 16.21
N VAL A 191 -4.34 -5.65 15.01
CA VAL A 191 -3.42 -6.76 14.73
C VAL A 191 -2.11 -6.57 15.50
N VAL A 192 -1.47 -5.39 15.42
CA VAL A 192 -0.25 -5.04 16.14
C VAL A 192 -0.43 -5.23 17.66
N ALA A 193 -1.53 -4.72 18.22
CA ALA A 193 -1.82 -4.83 19.64
C ALA A 193 -2.01 -6.29 20.12
N ARG A 194 -2.54 -7.17 19.26
CA ARG A 194 -2.68 -8.60 19.57
C ARG A 194 -1.38 -9.38 19.38
N THR A 195 -0.59 -8.98 18.37
CA THR A 195 0.67 -9.65 18.04
C THR A 195 1.76 -9.34 19.06
N TRP A 196 1.81 -8.09 19.51
CA TRP A 196 2.83 -7.59 20.46
C TRP A 196 2.18 -6.83 21.62
N PRO A 197 1.59 -7.54 22.59
CA PRO A 197 0.94 -6.89 23.74
C PRO A 197 1.91 -5.99 24.56
N GLY A 198 3.18 -6.40 24.68
CA GLY A 198 4.21 -5.65 25.39
C GLY A 198 4.64 -4.35 24.71
N LEU A 199 4.42 -4.23 23.39
CA LEU A 199 4.69 -2.99 22.64
C LEU A 199 3.65 -1.91 22.95
N LYS A 200 2.37 -2.28 23.11
CA LYS A 200 1.27 -1.37 23.43
C LYS A 200 1.49 -0.57 24.72
N GLU A 201 2.18 -1.17 25.69
CA GLU A 201 2.48 -0.51 26.96
C GLU A 201 3.65 0.50 26.85
N LYS A 202 4.49 0.36 25.83
CA LYS A 202 5.74 1.13 25.66
C LYS A 202 5.62 2.24 24.63
N VAL A 203 4.84 2.01 23.56
CA VAL A 203 4.80 2.89 22.40
C VAL A 203 3.36 3.16 21.98
N ASP A 204 3.06 4.43 21.73
CA ASP A 204 1.75 4.84 21.22
C ASP A 204 1.60 4.46 19.75
N THR A 205 0.47 3.86 19.40
CA THR A 205 0.17 3.45 18.03
C THR A 205 -0.82 4.41 17.38
N LYS A 206 -0.40 5.07 16.30
CA LYS A 206 -1.17 6.06 15.53
C LYS A 206 -1.68 5.47 14.23
N VAL A 207 -2.89 5.81 13.82
CA VAL A 207 -3.40 5.44 12.50
C VAL A 207 -3.13 6.57 11.51
N VAL A 208 -2.31 6.27 10.52
CA VAL A 208 -2.02 7.15 9.38
C VAL A 208 -2.41 6.40 8.12
N TYR A 209 -3.58 6.69 7.60
CA TYR A 209 -4.10 6.02 6.41
C TYR A 209 -3.23 6.29 5.18
N PRO A 210 -2.96 5.27 4.35
CA PRO A 210 -2.46 5.48 3.00
C PRO A 210 -3.39 6.40 2.22
N CYS A 211 -2.85 7.11 1.25
CA CYS A 211 -3.65 8.00 0.43
C CYS A 211 -3.78 7.52 -1.01
N VAL A 212 -4.71 8.13 -1.73
CA VAL A 212 -4.83 8.09 -3.18
C VAL A 212 -4.63 9.49 -3.73
N ASP A 213 -4.12 9.57 -4.95
CA ASP A 213 -4.00 10.86 -5.63
C ASP A 213 -5.39 11.40 -5.98
N THR A 214 -5.76 12.48 -5.29
CA THR A 214 -7.02 13.20 -5.51
C THR A 214 -6.85 14.42 -6.40
N THR A 215 -5.62 14.73 -6.85
CA THR A 215 -5.29 15.95 -7.63
C THR A 215 -5.24 15.68 -9.12
N SER A 216 -4.94 14.45 -9.53
CA SER A 216 -4.98 14.08 -10.94
C SER A 216 -6.39 14.34 -11.47
N LYS A 217 -6.57 15.38 -12.28
CA LYS A 217 -7.70 15.43 -13.19
C LYS A 217 -7.60 14.13 -13.99
N GLN A 218 -8.65 13.32 -13.98
CA GLN A 218 -8.72 12.19 -14.88
C GLN A 218 -8.51 12.76 -16.28
N ASP A 219 -7.26 12.59 -16.80
CA ASP A 219 -6.93 13.09 -18.13
C ASP A 219 -7.81 12.36 -19.13
N ASP A 220 -8.77 13.10 -19.68
CA ASP A 220 -9.69 12.63 -20.73
C ASP A 220 -8.97 12.32 -22.06
N SER A 221 -7.65 12.56 -22.13
CA SER A 221 -6.96 12.68 -23.43
C SER A 221 -6.14 11.45 -23.89
N SER A 222 -6.08 10.34 -23.12
CA SER A 222 -5.17 9.23 -23.49
C SER A 222 -5.77 7.82 -23.60
N ALA A 223 -7.08 7.67 -23.53
CA ALA A 223 -7.75 6.38 -23.55
C ALA A 223 -8.32 6.03 -24.93
N GLY A 224 -7.47 5.95 -25.94
CA GLY A 224 -7.85 5.40 -27.25
C GLY A 224 -8.12 3.89 -27.16
N GLY A 225 -9.19 3.41 -27.78
CA GLY A 225 -9.48 1.99 -27.98
C GLY A 225 -10.07 1.23 -26.77
N ALA A 226 -9.51 1.37 -25.57
CA ALA A 226 -10.05 0.68 -24.40
C ALA A 226 -11.34 1.34 -23.87
N ASP A 227 -11.44 2.67 -23.90
CA ASP A 227 -12.66 3.39 -23.53
C ASP A 227 -13.82 2.99 -24.44
N ASP A 228 -13.60 2.84 -25.75
CA ASP A 228 -14.64 2.45 -26.71
C ASP A 228 -15.18 1.05 -26.44
N VAL A 229 -14.33 0.11 -25.97
CA VAL A 229 -14.75 -1.29 -25.74
C VAL A 229 -15.47 -1.47 -24.40
N PHE A 230 -15.01 -0.80 -23.34
CA PHE A 230 -15.60 -0.98 -22.00
C PHE A 230 -16.70 0.03 -21.67
N ALA A 231 -16.69 1.22 -22.29
CA ALA A 231 -17.70 2.27 -22.10
C ALA A 231 -18.80 2.26 -23.15
N SER A 232 -18.80 1.32 -24.10
CA SER A 232 -19.78 1.25 -25.23
C SER A 232 -21.26 1.15 -24.81
N GLY A 233 -21.51 0.91 -23.52
CA GLY A 233 -22.88 0.81 -22.97
C GLY A 233 -23.61 -0.49 -23.29
N ASP A 234 -23.02 -1.40 -24.07
CA ASP A 234 -23.62 -2.66 -24.45
C ASP A 234 -23.81 -3.63 -23.28
N TYR A 235 -22.95 -3.47 -22.22
CA TYR A 235 -22.98 -4.31 -21.07
C TYR A 235 -22.89 -3.49 -19.77
N LYS A 236 -23.64 -3.91 -18.74
CA LYS A 236 -23.44 -3.44 -17.38
C LYS A 236 -22.24 -4.16 -16.78
N THR A 237 -21.19 -3.42 -16.40
CA THR A 237 -19.95 -4.00 -15.90
C THR A 237 -19.93 -4.08 -14.38
N ILE A 238 -19.76 -5.30 -13.83
CA ILE A 238 -19.34 -5.56 -12.45
C ILE A 238 -17.85 -5.83 -12.51
N LEU A 239 -17.06 -5.06 -11.76
CA LEU A 239 -15.60 -5.06 -11.84
C LEU A 239 -15.00 -5.62 -10.55
N SER A 240 -13.97 -6.46 -10.65
CA SER A 240 -13.09 -6.82 -9.53
C SER A 240 -11.63 -6.60 -9.93
N ILE A 241 -10.89 -5.82 -9.15
CA ILE A 241 -9.46 -5.56 -9.40
C ILE A 241 -8.66 -6.14 -8.26
N ASN A 242 -7.96 -7.25 -8.52
CA ASN A 242 -7.13 -7.95 -7.56
C ASN A 242 -5.97 -8.67 -8.26
N ARG A 243 -4.83 -8.87 -7.56
CA ARG A 243 -3.81 -9.80 -8.03
C ARG A 243 -4.39 -11.22 -8.02
N PHE A 244 -4.01 -12.06 -8.99
CA PHE A 244 -4.45 -13.46 -9.10
C PHE A 244 -3.77 -14.33 -8.04
N GLU A 245 -4.09 -14.07 -6.77
CA GLU A 245 -3.60 -14.76 -5.59
C GLU A 245 -4.79 -15.31 -4.79
N ARG A 246 -4.67 -16.53 -4.26
CA ARG A 246 -5.78 -17.20 -3.51
C ARG A 246 -6.26 -16.38 -2.32
N LYS A 247 -5.35 -15.68 -1.64
CA LYS A 247 -5.70 -14.78 -0.52
C LYS A 247 -6.62 -13.62 -0.90
N LYS A 248 -6.79 -13.33 -2.21
CA LYS A 248 -7.69 -12.28 -2.72
C LYS A 248 -9.11 -12.79 -2.95
N ASP A 249 -9.33 -14.10 -2.86
CA ASP A 249 -10.64 -14.78 -2.96
C ASP A 249 -11.51 -14.28 -4.13
N ILE A 250 -10.91 -14.17 -5.31
CA ILE A 250 -11.62 -13.75 -6.55
C ILE A 250 -12.77 -14.71 -6.86
N GLY A 251 -12.65 -15.98 -6.43
CA GLY A 251 -13.68 -17.00 -6.57
C GLY A 251 -15.02 -16.62 -5.93
N LEU A 252 -15.02 -15.82 -4.86
CA LEU A 252 -16.25 -15.30 -4.24
C LEU A 252 -17.04 -14.42 -5.22
N ALA A 253 -16.36 -13.54 -5.97
CA ALA A 253 -17.04 -12.70 -7.00
C ALA A 253 -17.68 -13.56 -8.09
N LEU A 254 -17.01 -14.64 -8.55
CA LEU A 254 -17.56 -15.57 -9.53
C LEU A 254 -18.78 -16.31 -8.98
N LYS A 255 -18.70 -16.88 -7.77
CA LYS A 255 -19.81 -17.61 -7.12
C LYS A 255 -21.01 -16.69 -6.93
N ALA A 256 -20.78 -15.46 -6.44
CA ALA A 256 -21.86 -14.50 -6.23
C ALA A 256 -22.52 -14.08 -7.55
N PHE A 257 -21.73 -13.86 -8.61
CA PHE A 257 -22.24 -13.55 -9.94
C PHE A 257 -23.03 -14.72 -10.53
N ALA A 258 -22.54 -15.95 -10.39
CA ALA A 258 -23.21 -17.16 -10.86
C ALA A 258 -24.57 -17.40 -10.16
N ALA A 259 -24.70 -17.00 -8.90
CA ALA A 259 -25.95 -17.13 -8.13
C ALA A 259 -27.03 -16.13 -8.57
N ILE A 260 -26.71 -15.11 -9.38
CA ILE A 260 -27.73 -14.24 -10.01
C ILE A 260 -28.47 -15.05 -11.09
N PRO A 261 -29.81 -15.04 -11.12
CA PRO A 261 -30.58 -15.73 -12.14
C PRO A 261 -30.13 -15.33 -13.57
N GLU A 262 -30.05 -16.30 -14.47
CA GLU A 262 -29.52 -16.08 -15.84
C GLU A 262 -30.27 -14.96 -16.58
N ALA A 263 -31.59 -14.89 -16.44
CA ALA A 263 -32.39 -13.84 -17.06
C ALA A 263 -32.01 -12.42 -16.62
N GLN A 264 -31.47 -12.26 -15.39
CA GLN A 264 -31.05 -10.99 -14.83
C GLN A 264 -29.56 -10.70 -15.13
N ARG A 265 -28.80 -11.70 -15.61
CA ARG A 265 -27.40 -11.55 -16.04
C ARG A 265 -27.26 -11.17 -17.53
N LYS A 266 -28.36 -11.19 -18.30
CA LYS A 266 -28.32 -10.78 -19.72
C LYS A 266 -27.85 -9.33 -19.84
N GLY A 267 -26.84 -9.08 -20.69
CA GLY A 267 -26.22 -7.76 -20.84
C GLY A 267 -25.38 -7.33 -19.64
N VAL A 268 -24.91 -8.27 -18.83
CA VAL A 268 -24.00 -8.00 -17.69
C VAL A 268 -22.70 -8.76 -17.90
N ARG A 269 -21.59 -8.10 -17.64
CA ARG A 269 -20.24 -8.71 -17.61
C ARG A 269 -19.61 -8.60 -16.23
N LEU A 270 -19.05 -9.70 -15.74
CA LEU A 270 -18.14 -9.71 -14.63
C LEU A 270 -16.72 -9.61 -15.19
N VAL A 271 -16.02 -8.54 -14.84
CA VAL A 271 -14.63 -8.30 -15.27
C VAL A 271 -13.72 -8.53 -14.07
N LEU A 272 -12.85 -9.52 -14.16
CA LEU A 272 -11.84 -9.89 -13.16
C LEU A 272 -10.47 -9.44 -13.70
N ALA A 273 -9.95 -8.35 -13.16
CA ALA A 273 -8.77 -7.68 -13.67
C ALA A 273 -7.68 -7.58 -12.61
N GLY A 274 -6.42 -7.48 -13.02
CA GLY A 274 -5.33 -7.14 -12.11
C GLY A 274 -4.00 -7.80 -12.40
N GLY A 275 -3.12 -7.78 -11.39
CA GLY A 275 -1.74 -8.25 -11.52
C GLY A 275 -1.66 -9.77 -11.69
N TYR A 276 -0.89 -10.19 -12.69
CA TYR A 276 -0.60 -11.58 -13.01
C TYR A 276 0.83 -11.71 -13.52
N ASP A 277 1.58 -12.67 -12.99
CA ASP A 277 2.92 -13.00 -13.48
C ASP A 277 2.97 -14.52 -13.80
N HIS A 278 3.19 -14.83 -15.06
CA HIS A 278 3.30 -16.24 -15.53
C HIS A 278 4.46 -17.01 -14.90
N ARG A 279 5.44 -16.33 -14.29
CA ARG A 279 6.57 -16.94 -13.57
C ARG A 279 6.19 -17.33 -12.14
N VAL A 280 5.09 -16.83 -11.63
CA VAL A 280 4.57 -17.14 -10.28
C VAL A 280 3.55 -18.26 -10.41
N ALA A 281 3.91 -19.47 -9.95
CA ALA A 281 3.07 -20.66 -10.06
C ALA A 281 1.67 -20.46 -9.48
N GLU A 282 1.55 -19.79 -8.32
CA GLU A 282 0.26 -19.46 -7.69
C GLU A 282 -0.66 -18.65 -8.62
N ASN A 283 -0.12 -17.67 -9.35
CA ASN A 283 -0.92 -16.86 -10.27
C ASN A 283 -1.48 -17.72 -11.42
N VAL A 284 -0.65 -18.58 -11.98
CA VAL A 284 -1.04 -19.49 -13.09
C VAL A 284 -2.09 -20.50 -12.64
N GLU A 285 -1.84 -21.18 -11.53
CA GLU A 285 -2.74 -22.19 -10.97
C GLU A 285 -4.09 -21.57 -10.58
N TYR A 286 -4.06 -20.44 -9.86
CA TYR A 286 -5.29 -19.80 -9.39
C TYR A 286 -6.13 -19.26 -10.55
N HIS A 287 -5.51 -18.70 -11.58
CA HIS A 287 -6.24 -18.31 -12.79
C HIS A 287 -6.93 -19.50 -13.45
N ALA A 288 -6.24 -20.65 -13.58
CA ALA A 288 -6.84 -21.87 -14.14
C ALA A 288 -8.00 -22.39 -13.25
N GLU A 289 -7.87 -22.35 -11.93
CA GLU A 289 -8.95 -22.70 -10.99
C GLU A 289 -10.19 -21.78 -11.19
N LEU A 290 -9.97 -20.49 -11.38
CA LEU A 290 -11.05 -19.52 -11.61
C LEU A 290 -11.76 -19.77 -12.96
N GLN A 291 -11.03 -20.16 -14.03
CA GLN A 291 -11.61 -20.56 -15.30
C GLN A 291 -12.46 -21.85 -15.17
N GLN A 292 -11.97 -22.84 -14.44
CA GLN A 292 -12.72 -24.06 -14.14
C GLN A 292 -13.98 -23.76 -13.33
N LEU A 293 -13.88 -22.87 -12.34
CA LEU A 293 -15.02 -22.42 -11.54
C LEU A 293 -16.07 -21.72 -12.41
N ALA A 294 -15.67 -20.81 -13.30
CA ALA A 294 -16.59 -20.17 -14.24
C ALA A 294 -17.31 -21.19 -15.14
N SER A 295 -16.55 -22.15 -15.70
CA SER A 295 -17.09 -23.23 -16.55
C SER A 295 -18.07 -24.14 -15.78
N SER A 296 -17.76 -24.48 -14.51
CA SER A 296 -18.65 -25.31 -13.67
C SER A 296 -20.00 -24.64 -13.38
N HIS A 297 -20.04 -23.32 -13.43
CA HIS A 297 -21.28 -22.51 -13.30
C HIS A 297 -21.90 -22.14 -14.66
N SER A 298 -21.48 -22.76 -15.77
CA SER A 298 -21.96 -22.48 -17.14
C SER A 298 -21.81 -21.00 -17.51
N LEU A 299 -20.75 -20.33 -17.05
CA LEU A 299 -20.41 -18.97 -17.42
C LEU A 299 -19.40 -18.97 -18.58
N ASN A 300 -19.81 -18.41 -19.73
CA ASN A 300 -18.91 -18.22 -20.85
C ASN A 300 -17.84 -17.20 -20.43
N HIS A 301 -16.57 -17.55 -20.55
CA HIS A 301 -15.47 -16.70 -20.14
C HIS A 301 -14.41 -16.52 -21.24
N HIS A 302 -13.70 -15.40 -21.19
CA HIS A 302 -12.61 -15.10 -22.10
C HIS A 302 -11.44 -14.46 -21.33
N THR A 303 -10.19 -14.78 -21.73
CA THR A 303 -8.98 -14.21 -21.12
C THR A 303 -8.29 -13.28 -22.11
N VAL A 304 -7.95 -12.08 -21.62
CA VAL A 304 -7.23 -11.06 -22.39
C VAL A 304 -5.88 -10.82 -21.70
N THR A 305 -4.80 -10.91 -22.48
CA THR A 305 -3.41 -10.69 -22.02
C THR A 305 -2.73 -9.52 -22.74
N SER A 306 -3.31 -9.05 -23.85
CA SER A 306 -2.88 -7.87 -24.61
C SER A 306 -4.05 -6.88 -24.71
N PHE A 307 -3.76 -5.59 -24.61
CA PHE A 307 -4.76 -4.52 -24.55
C PHE A 307 -4.71 -3.60 -25.77
N ASP A 308 -4.24 -4.13 -26.89
CA ASP A 308 -4.36 -3.47 -28.19
C ASP A 308 -5.80 -3.58 -28.75
N ALA A 309 -6.13 -2.71 -29.71
CA ALA A 309 -7.47 -2.62 -30.26
C ALA A 309 -7.94 -3.95 -30.92
N SER A 310 -7.03 -4.75 -31.49
CA SER A 310 -7.36 -6.04 -32.11
C SER A 310 -7.73 -7.10 -31.08
N SER A 311 -6.99 -7.18 -29.97
CA SER A 311 -7.26 -8.09 -28.87
C SER A 311 -8.58 -7.75 -28.18
N LEU A 312 -8.85 -6.47 -27.95
CA LEU A 312 -10.08 -6.02 -27.31
C LEU A 312 -11.31 -6.23 -28.21
N SER A 313 -11.19 -6.02 -29.54
CA SER A 313 -12.28 -6.29 -30.49
C SER A 313 -12.57 -7.78 -30.70
N SER A 314 -11.66 -8.67 -30.34
CA SER A 314 -11.81 -10.12 -30.40
C SER A 314 -12.61 -10.72 -29.24
N ILE A 315 -12.98 -9.93 -28.22
CA ILE A 315 -13.77 -10.40 -27.09
C ILE A 315 -15.13 -10.91 -27.54
N PRO A 316 -15.49 -12.20 -27.30
CA PRO A 316 -16.76 -12.74 -27.69
C PRO A 316 -17.94 -12.00 -27.06
N SER A 317 -19.00 -11.75 -27.87
CA SER A 317 -20.20 -11.04 -27.37
C SER A 317 -20.97 -11.84 -26.31
N ASP A 318 -20.84 -13.15 -26.30
CA ASP A 318 -21.46 -14.05 -25.32
C ASP A 318 -20.62 -14.27 -24.04
N ALA A 319 -19.40 -13.73 -24.00
CA ALA A 319 -18.55 -13.83 -22.80
C ALA A 319 -19.15 -13.02 -21.65
N SER A 320 -19.62 -13.71 -20.62
CA SER A 320 -20.18 -13.13 -19.39
C SER A 320 -19.12 -12.85 -18.33
N VAL A 321 -17.96 -13.50 -18.42
CA VAL A 321 -16.80 -13.30 -17.52
C VAL A 321 -15.57 -12.98 -18.35
N LEU A 322 -14.87 -11.90 -17.98
CA LEU A 322 -13.58 -11.53 -18.59
C LEU A 322 -12.47 -11.60 -17.55
N PHE A 323 -11.40 -12.31 -17.87
CA PHE A 323 -10.15 -12.30 -17.13
C PHE A 323 -9.16 -11.37 -17.85
N LEU A 324 -8.80 -10.25 -17.21
CA LEU A 324 -7.88 -9.27 -17.79
C LEU A 324 -6.57 -9.30 -16.99
N LEU A 325 -5.55 -9.89 -17.60
CA LEU A 325 -4.28 -10.19 -16.90
C LEU A 325 -3.27 -9.06 -17.09
N SER A 326 -2.70 -8.55 -15.99
CA SER A 326 -1.65 -7.51 -15.99
C SER A 326 -2.08 -6.22 -16.72
N ILE A 327 -3.26 -5.70 -16.34
CA ILE A 327 -3.82 -4.50 -16.97
C ILE A 327 -2.93 -3.26 -16.79
N PRO A 328 -2.69 -2.44 -17.82
CA PRO A 328 -2.04 -1.14 -17.67
C PRO A 328 -2.96 -0.13 -16.96
N ASN A 329 -2.37 0.95 -16.42
CA ASN A 329 -3.12 1.96 -15.67
C ASN A 329 -4.22 2.64 -16.50
N SER A 330 -4.01 2.86 -17.81
CA SER A 330 -5.02 3.41 -18.71
C SER A 330 -6.26 2.52 -18.76
N VAL A 331 -6.08 1.21 -18.96
CA VAL A 331 -7.18 0.23 -18.96
C VAL A 331 -7.87 0.16 -17.59
N LYS A 332 -7.11 0.21 -16.49
CA LYS A 332 -7.69 0.28 -15.14
C LYS A 332 -8.62 1.50 -15.00
N THR A 333 -8.19 2.65 -15.47
CA THR A 333 -8.98 3.89 -15.42
C THR A 333 -10.26 3.75 -16.25
N SER A 334 -10.19 3.22 -17.48
CA SER A 334 -11.35 2.98 -18.34
C SER A 334 -12.34 1.99 -17.71
N LEU A 335 -11.85 0.90 -17.12
CA LEU A 335 -12.68 -0.08 -16.42
C LEU A 335 -13.38 0.54 -15.20
N LEU A 336 -12.70 1.36 -14.42
CA LEU A 336 -13.31 2.05 -13.29
C LEU A 336 -14.39 3.03 -13.75
N ARG A 337 -14.19 3.75 -14.84
CA ARG A 337 -15.23 4.65 -15.40
C ARG A 337 -16.46 3.89 -15.93
N ALA A 338 -16.24 2.70 -16.50
CA ALA A 338 -17.31 1.88 -17.06
C ALA A 338 -18.04 1.02 -16.02
N ALA A 339 -17.46 0.82 -14.84
CA ALA A 339 -17.99 -0.07 -13.82
C ALA A 339 -19.24 0.50 -13.15
N ARG A 340 -20.28 -0.34 -13.02
CA ARG A 340 -21.45 -0.05 -12.21
C ARG A 340 -21.27 -0.37 -10.74
N LEU A 341 -20.39 -1.34 -10.45
CA LEU A 341 -20.05 -1.81 -9.11
C LEU A 341 -18.61 -2.34 -9.12
N LEU A 342 -17.82 -1.95 -8.13
CA LEU A 342 -16.58 -2.66 -7.80
C LEU A 342 -16.87 -3.73 -6.75
N VAL A 343 -16.39 -4.96 -6.98
CA VAL A 343 -16.47 -6.09 -6.05
C VAL A 343 -15.07 -6.39 -5.52
N TYR A 344 -14.85 -6.17 -4.23
CA TYR A 344 -13.57 -6.30 -3.57
C TYR A 344 -13.61 -7.39 -2.51
N THR A 345 -13.14 -8.57 -2.86
CA THR A 345 -13.31 -9.82 -2.12
C THR A 345 -12.33 -10.11 -0.98
N PRO A 346 -11.12 -9.50 -0.89
CA PRO A 346 -10.18 -9.83 0.18
C PRO A 346 -10.73 -9.63 1.58
N SER A 347 -10.75 -10.68 2.40
CA SER A 347 -11.33 -10.66 3.76
C SER A 347 -10.40 -10.13 4.85
N ASN A 348 -9.08 -10.18 4.63
CA ASN A 348 -8.07 -9.74 5.59
C ASN A 348 -7.15 -8.69 5.00
N GLU A 349 -7.72 -7.76 4.24
CA GLU A 349 -6.96 -6.67 3.65
C GLU A 349 -6.54 -5.66 4.72
N HIS A 350 -5.29 -5.25 4.71
CA HIS A 350 -4.77 -4.35 5.73
C HIS A 350 -5.37 -2.95 5.63
N PHE A 351 -5.64 -2.47 4.42
CA PHE A 351 -6.31 -1.19 4.16
C PHE A 351 -7.20 -1.26 2.91
N GLY A 352 -6.63 -1.58 1.73
CA GLY A 352 -7.32 -1.66 0.46
C GLY A 352 -7.42 -0.33 -0.28
N ILE A 353 -6.44 -0.05 -1.16
CA ILE A 353 -6.43 1.17 -1.98
C ILE A 353 -7.45 1.09 -3.12
N VAL A 354 -7.65 -0.10 -3.71
CA VAL A 354 -8.56 -0.29 -4.85
C VAL A 354 -10.00 0.18 -4.58
N PRO A 355 -10.62 -0.09 -3.40
CA PRO A 355 -11.87 0.53 -3.01
C PRO A 355 -11.87 2.07 -3.05
N LEU A 356 -10.79 2.71 -2.63
CA LEU A 356 -10.67 4.16 -2.68
C LEU A 356 -10.56 4.70 -4.12
N GLU A 357 -9.81 4.00 -4.98
CA GLU A 357 -9.71 4.32 -6.41
C GLU A 357 -11.08 4.23 -7.09
N ALA A 358 -11.88 3.20 -6.76
CA ALA A 358 -13.24 3.06 -7.29
C ALA A 358 -14.18 4.16 -6.79
N MET A 359 -14.16 4.46 -5.50
CA MET A 359 -14.97 5.55 -4.94
C MET A 359 -14.55 6.91 -5.53
N LEU A 360 -13.25 7.14 -5.77
CA LEU A 360 -12.77 8.35 -6.44
C LEU A 360 -13.28 8.45 -7.89
N ALA A 361 -13.44 7.30 -8.56
CA ALA A 361 -14.08 7.21 -9.88
C ALA A 361 -15.63 7.20 -9.81
N ARG A 362 -16.23 7.48 -8.64
CA ARG A 362 -17.68 7.47 -8.39
C ARG A 362 -18.35 6.11 -8.56
N VAL A 363 -17.60 5.03 -8.34
CA VAL A 363 -18.12 3.67 -8.43
C VAL A 363 -18.40 3.15 -7.01
N PRO A 364 -19.64 2.75 -6.69
CA PRO A 364 -19.95 2.09 -5.43
C PRO A 364 -19.19 0.78 -5.27
N VAL A 365 -18.88 0.42 -4.01
CA VAL A 365 -18.04 -0.74 -3.71
C VAL A 365 -18.81 -1.76 -2.87
N LEU A 366 -18.76 -3.02 -3.27
CA LEU A 366 -19.13 -4.17 -2.44
C LEU A 366 -17.85 -4.82 -1.92
N ALA A 367 -17.66 -4.87 -0.62
CA ALA A 367 -16.46 -5.44 -0.01
C ALA A 367 -16.78 -6.33 1.20
N ALA A 368 -15.77 -7.08 1.66
CA ALA A 368 -15.85 -7.85 2.89
C ALA A 368 -16.06 -6.92 4.11
N ASN A 369 -16.87 -7.35 5.06
CA ASN A 369 -17.14 -6.63 6.32
C ASN A 369 -16.00 -6.82 7.34
N THR A 370 -14.78 -7.07 6.88
CA THR A 370 -13.57 -7.30 7.67
C THR A 370 -12.39 -6.56 7.08
N GLY A 371 -11.37 -6.30 7.90
CA GLY A 371 -10.15 -5.62 7.46
C GLY A 371 -10.34 -4.13 7.19
N GLY A 372 -9.46 -3.55 6.38
CA GLY A 372 -9.45 -2.14 6.02
C GLY A 372 -10.71 -1.60 5.32
N PRO A 373 -11.41 -2.39 4.48
CA PRO A 373 -12.66 -1.93 3.85
C PRO A 373 -13.72 -1.41 4.82
N VAL A 374 -13.78 -1.92 6.06
CA VAL A 374 -14.70 -1.44 7.10
C VAL A 374 -14.47 0.02 7.47
N GLU A 375 -13.25 0.50 7.32
CA GLU A 375 -12.87 1.89 7.62
C GLU A 375 -13.07 2.83 6.43
N THR A 376 -12.94 2.30 5.22
CA THR A 376 -13.01 3.09 3.99
C THR A 376 -14.44 3.23 3.48
N ILE A 377 -15.25 2.17 3.55
CA ILE A 377 -16.61 2.12 3.04
C ILE A 377 -17.62 2.39 4.16
N ARG A 378 -18.64 3.19 3.87
CA ARG A 378 -19.84 3.32 4.73
C ARG A 378 -20.94 2.45 4.15
N ASP A 379 -21.31 1.40 4.91
CA ASP A 379 -22.37 0.48 4.46
C ASP A 379 -23.66 1.21 4.11
N SER A 380 -24.22 0.85 2.95
CA SER A 380 -25.44 1.42 2.37
C SER A 380 -25.39 2.91 2.02
N LYS A 381 -24.19 3.57 2.13
CA LYS A 381 -24.00 4.98 1.75
C LYS A 381 -22.99 5.16 0.62
N THR A 382 -21.82 4.58 0.75
CA THR A 382 -20.77 4.66 -0.28
C THR A 382 -20.51 3.30 -0.95
N GLY A 383 -21.25 2.26 -0.52
CA GLY A 383 -21.12 0.88 -0.96
C GLY A 383 -21.72 -0.07 0.05
N TRP A 384 -21.34 -1.33 0.01
CA TRP A 384 -21.86 -2.39 0.88
C TRP A 384 -20.73 -3.20 1.49
N LEU A 385 -20.96 -3.61 2.75
CA LEU A 385 -20.08 -4.49 3.51
C LEU A 385 -20.82 -5.79 3.79
N ARG A 386 -20.29 -6.94 3.33
CA ARG A 386 -20.93 -8.24 3.49
C ARG A 386 -19.96 -9.28 4.00
N ASP A 387 -20.48 -10.26 4.70
CA ASP A 387 -19.71 -11.41 5.18
C ASP A 387 -19.15 -12.17 3.96
N PRO A 388 -17.81 -12.39 3.88
CA PRO A 388 -17.21 -13.13 2.77
C PRO A 388 -17.67 -14.59 2.67
N GLU A 389 -18.20 -15.18 3.76
CA GLU A 389 -18.73 -16.54 3.75
C GLU A 389 -20.20 -16.61 3.22
N ASP A 390 -20.91 -15.47 3.13
CA ASP A 390 -22.29 -15.42 2.65
C ASP A 390 -22.38 -15.01 1.18
N VAL A 391 -22.15 -15.98 0.29
CA VAL A 391 -22.24 -15.79 -1.18
C VAL A 391 -23.59 -15.20 -1.60
N ASN A 392 -24.69 -15.56 -0.92
CA ASN A 392 -26.02 -15.06 -1.25
C ASN A 392 -26.17 -13.56 -0.93
N ALA A 393 -25.60 -13.09 0.16
CA ALA A 393 -25.58 -11.65 0.47
C ALA A 393 -24.85 -10.85 -0.61
N TRP A 394 -23.72 -11.38 -1.11
CA TRP A 394 -22.97 -10.75 -2.21
C TRP A 394 -23.79 -10.75 -3.51
N SER A 395 -24.40 -11.88 -3.86
CA SER A 395 -25.25 -12.01 -5.05
C SER A 395 -26.45 -11.06 -4.99
N ASN A 396 -27.09 -10.93 -3.84
CA ASN A 396 -28.20 -10.02 -3.65
C ASN A 396 -27.80 -8.56 -3.91
N VAL A 397 -26.67 -8.11 -3.34
CA VAL A 397 -26.17 -6.74 -3.59
C VAL A 397 -25.87 -6.54 -5.07
N MET A 398 -25.17 -7.48 -5.73
CA MET A 398 -24.89 -7.39 -7.17
C MET A 398 -26.21 -7.24 -7.97
N ARG A 399 -27.20 -8.08 -7.68
CA ARG A 399 -28.51 -8.04 -8.32
C ARG A 399 -29.23 -6.71 -8.09
N ASP A 400 -29.27 -6.24 -6.85
CA ASP A 400 -29.94 -5.01 -6.47
C ASP A 400 -29.33 -3.80 -7.17
N VAL A 401 -27.99 -3.75 -7.29
CA VAL A 401 -27.26 -2.74 -8.04
C VAL A 401 -27.58 -2.77 -9.54
N LEU A 402 -27.74 -3.96 -10.12
CA LEU A 402 -28.10 -4.07 -11.55
C LEU A 402 -29.50 -3.51 -11.84
N GLY A 403 -30.43 -3.57 -10.90
CA GLY A 403 -31.78 -3.00 -10.97
C GLY A 403 -31.91 -1.58 -10.43
N MET A 404 -30.87 -1.05 -9.78
CA MET A 404 -30.93 0.27 -9.12
C MET A 404 -30.99 1.40 -10.14
N PRO A 405 -31.84 2.44 -9.91
CA PRO A 405 -31.84 3.64 -10.73
C PRO A 405 -30.46 4.32 -10.78
N ASP A 406 -30.08 4.85 -11.91
CA ASP A 406 -28.77 5.47 -12.10
C ASP A 406 -28.55 6.70 -11.20
N ASP A 407 -29.60 7.43 -10.86
CA ASP A 407 -29.54 8.56 -9.94
C ASP A 407 -29.06 8.13 -8.54
N ASN A 408 -29.57 7.00 -8.05
CA ASN A 408 -29.19 6.48 -6.73
C ASN A 408 -27.71 6.04 -6.73
N LEU A 409 -27.25 5.40 -7.83
CA LEU A 409 -25.85 5.01 -7.96
C LEU A 409 -24.95 6.23 -8.10
N ARG A 410 -25.37 7.24 -8.86
CA ARG A 410 -24.64 8.52 -8.98
C ARG A 410 -24.49 9.22 -7.62
N GLN A 411 -25.55 9.24 -6.81
CA GLN A 411 -25.49 9.83 -5.48
C GLN A 411 -24.51 9.04 -4.57
N MET A 412 -24.63 7.72 -4.54
CA MET A 412 -23.72 6.86 -3.75
C MET A 412 -22.26 7.02 -4.22
N GLY A 413 -22.04 7.12 -5.51
CA GLY A 413 -20.71 7.39 -6.09
C GLY A 413 -20.16 8.76 -5.69
N ALA A 414 -21.00 9.81 -5.70
CA ALA A 414 -20.62 11.16 -5.26
C ALA A 414 -20.26 11.18 -3.75
N ASP A 415 -21.06 10.51 -2.92
CA ASP A 415 -20.77 10.38 -1.48
C ASP A 415 -19.43 9.63 -1.24
N GLY A 416 -19.15 8.62 -2.09
CA GLY A 416 -17.89 7.88 -2.08
C GLY A 416 -16.69 8.78 -2.43
N GLU A 417 -16.78 9.53 -3.51
CA GLU A 417 -15.73 10.47 -3.94
C GLU A 417 -15.47 11.53 -2.86
N GLU A 418 -16.52 12.16 -2.32
CA GLU A 418 -16.40 13.16 -1.26
C GLU A 418 -15.67 12.59 -0.02
N ARG A 419 -16.04 11.36 0.37
CA ARG A 419 -15.38 10.67 1.48
C ARG A 419 -13.89 10.45 1.22
N VAL A 420 -13.52 10.02 0.01
CA VAL A 420 -12.10 9.80 -0.35
C VAL A 420 -11.34 11.13 -0.31
N ARG A 421 -11.85 12.17 -0.95
CA ARG A 421 -11.22 13.48 -0.97
C ARG A 421 -11.06 14.08 0.41
N SER A 422 -12.05 13.91 1.28
CA SER A 422 -12.04 14.49 2.63
C SER A 422 -11.16 13.74 3.63
N LEU A 423 -10.89 12.43 3.44
CA LEU A 423 -10.23 11.61 4.46
C LEU A 423 -8.95 10.91 3.99
N PHE A 424 -8.85 10.58 2.70
CA PHE A 424 -7.83 9.68 2.16
C PHE A 424 -6.97 10.31 1.04
N GLY A 425 -7.01 11.64 0.91
CA GLY A 425 -6.10 12.37 0.03
C GLY A 425 -4.72 12.58 0.66
N ARG A 426 -3.69 12.84 -0.17
CA ARG A 426 -2.29 13.06 0.26
C ARG A 426 -2.17 14.13 1.32
N LYS A 427 -2.89 15.25 1.19
CA LYS A 427 -2.92 16.30 2.21
C LYS A 427 -3.35 15.79 3.59
N ASN A 428 -4.37 14.92 3.65
CA ASN A 428 -4.86 14.38 4.92
C ASN A 428 -3.86 13.41 5.55
N MET A 429 -3.17 12.61 4.73
CA MET A 429 -2.08 11.76 5.19
C MET A 429 -0.94 12.59 5.78
N ALA A 430 -0.50 13.64 5.08
CA ALA A 430 0.56 14.54 5.53
C ALA A 430 0.20 15.23 6.86
N LEU A 431 -1.02 15.76 6.99
CA LEU A 431 -1.49 16.38 8.23
C LEU A 431 -1.51 15.41 9.42
N ARG A 432 -1.87 14.13 9.20
CA ARG A 432 -1.83 13.11 10.26
C ARG A 432 -0.40 12.74 10.65
N LEU A 433 0.51 12.67 9.66
CA LEU A 433 1.93 12.48 9.93
C LEU A 433 2.50 13.65 10.73
N GLU A 434 2.23 14.88 10.30
CA GLU A 434 2.68 16.10 10.98
C GLU A 434 2.17 16.15 12.43
N ALA A 435 0.88 15.92 12.65
CA ALA A 435 0.31 15.86 14.00
C ALA A 435 0.98 14.78 14.86
N SER A 436 1.31 13.63 14.27
CA SER A 436 2.03 12.55 14.97
C SER A 436 3.47 12.97 15.30
N LEU A 437 4.16 13.65 14.38
CA LEU A 437 5.50 14.17 14.59
C LEU A 437 5.52 15.26 15.67
N ASP A 438 4.58 16.20 15.67
CA ASP A 438 4.47 17.24 16.67
C ASP A 438 4.22 16.69 18.06
N GLU A 439 3.36 15.66 18.17
CA GLU A 439 3.10 15.00 19.45
C GLU A 439 4.36 14.33 20.02
N ILE A 440 5.14 13.61 19.18
CA ILE A 440 6.37 12.98 19.65
C ILE A 440 7.49 13.97 19.95
N LEU A 441 7.52 15.10 19.23
CA LEU A 441 8.45 16.22 19.50
C LEU A 441 8.16 16.90 20.83
N ALA A 442 6.91 17.00 21.22
CA ALA A 442 6.51 17.58 22.51
C ALA A 442 6.86 16.69 23.71
N LYS A 443 7.05 15.39 23.50
CA LYS A 443 7.43 14.43 24.55
C LYS A 443 8.92 14.52 24.84
N ARG A 444 9.28 14.70 26.14
CA ARG A 444 10.69 14.67 26.56
C ARG A 444 11.29 13.27 26.32
N LEU A 445 12.34 13.20 25.51
CA LEU A 445 12.97 11.94 25.14
C LEU A 445 13.86 11.43 26.28
N ALA A 446 13.58 10.23 26.80
CA ALA A 446 14.48 9.55 27.73
C ALA A 446 15.71 9.01 26.98
N ARG A 447 16.93 9.24 27.49
CA ARG A 447 18.14 8.71 26.87
C ARG A 447 18.27 7.21 27.12
N PRO A 448 18.62 6.40 26.09
CA PRO A 448 18.84 4.97 26.29
C PRO A 448 20.09 4.70 27.14
N PRO A 449 20.13 3.61 27.94
CA PRO A 449 21.31 3.27 28.76
C PRO A 449 22.53 2.94 27.91
N LEU A 450 23.71 3.38 28.32
CA LEU A 450 24.98 3.33 27.56
C LEU A 450 25.45 1.89 27.19
N PHE A 451 25.07 0.87 27.96
CA PHE A 451 25.54 -0.51 27.75
C PHE A 451 24.82 -1.26 26.62
N PHE A 452 23.79 -0.67 26.09
CA PHE A 452 22.88 -1.30 25.17
C PHE A 452 23.42 -1.47 23.72
N PRO A 453 24.12 -0.49 23.10
CA PRO A 453 24.63 -0.62 21.73
C PRO A 453 25.80 -1.59 21.61
N ILE A 454 26.57 -1.83 22.67
CA ILE A 454 27.72 -2.73 22.63
C ILE A 454 27.25 -4.17 22.34
N GLY A 455 26.18 -4.62 22.98
CA GLY A 455 25.59 -5.95 22.72
C GLY A 455 25.10 -6.12 21.28
N ILE A 456 24.48 -5.09 20.69
CA ILE A 456 24.01 -5.11 19.30
C ILE A 456 25.18 -5.14 18.33
N VAL A 457 26.16 -4.26 18.49
CA VAL A 457 27.34 -4.20 17.62
C VAL A 457 28.11 -5.52 17.70
N VAL A 458 28.29 -6.09 18.89
CA VAL A 458 28.94 -7.40 19.07
C VAL A 458 28.13 -8.51 18.39
N SER A 459 26.82 -8.54 18.56
CA SER A 459 25.94 -9.55 17.89
C SER A 459 25.97 -9.43 16.37
N LEU A 460 26.02 -8.21 15.84
CA LEU A 460 26.09 -7.94 14.41
C LEU A 460 27.46 -8.27 13.81
N VAL A 461 28.53 -7.96 14.53
CA VAL A 461 29.90 -8.35 14.14
C VAL A 461 30.05 -9.87 14.16
N LEU A 462 29.51 -10.54 15.19
CA LEU A 462 29.51 -12.01 15.26
C LEU A 462 28.67 -12.64 14.14
N ALA A 463 27.52 -12.07 13.80
CA ALA A 463 26.69 -12.53 12.67
C ALA A 463 27.40 -12.32 11.33
N ALA A 464 28.05 -11.18 11.13
CA ALA A 464 28.83 -10.88 9.93
C ALA A 464 30.07 -11.81 9.81
N LEU A 465 30.77 -12.08 10.92
CA LEU A 465 31.88 -13.02 10.97
C LEU A 465 31.43 -14.46 10.71
N ALA A 466 30.28 -14.89 11.24
CA ALA A 466 29.72 -16.22 10.98
C ALA A 466 29.35 -16.40 9.51
N VAL A 467 28.78 -15.36 8.87
CA VAL A 467 28.52 -15.37 7.42
C VAL A 467 29.83 -15.40 6.62
N TYR A 468 30.84 -14.63 7.02
CA TYR A 468 32.15 -14.64 6.36
C TYR A 468 32.84 -15.99 6.44
N MET A 469 32.82 -16.65 7.61
CA MET A 469 33.41 -18.00 7.79
C MET A 469 32.65 -19.10 7.03
N GLN A 470 31.39 -18.93 6.69
CA GLN A 470 30.63 -19.87 5.85
C GLN A 470 30.86 -19.67 4.36
N LEU A 471 31.46 -18.54 3.95
CA LEU A 471 31.78 -18.20 2.57
C LEU A 471 33.23 -18.55 2.18
N GLN A 472 34.07 -18.93 3.13
CA GLN A 472 35.38 -19.55 2.92
C GLN A 472 35.32 -21.07 2.96
#